data_3e2e462dba2f397a62b671c450314f5f
#
_entry.id   3e2e462dba2f397a62b671c450314f5f
#
_cell.length_a   1.000
_cell.length_b   1.000
_cell.length_c   1.000
_cell.angle_alpha   90.00
_cell.angle_beta   90.00
_cell.angle_gamma   90.00
#
_symmetry.space_group_name_H-M   'P 1'
#
loop_
_entity.id
_entity.type
_entity.pdbx_description
1 polymer ?
#
loop_
_entity_poly.entity_id
_entity_poly.type
_entity_poly.pdbx_seq_one_letter_code
_entity_poly.pdbx_strand_id
1 'polypeptide(L)'
;MSLSDIKSRIADAEAKYSKPLNSTSLIAVSKLQPNERVLNVLDAGQREFGENYVQEAASKWPTWRENYSKLKLHMLGPLQTNKARQAMELFDCIHSLDRPKLAKTIARLAQELGKCPKLFIQVNTGAEVQKAGILVK
;
A
#
# COMPACT_ATOMS: atom_id res chain seq x y z
N MET A 1 -6.24 -3.98 -20.67
CA MET A 1 -7.13 -3.09 -19.89
C MET A 1 -6.31 -1.92 -19.37
N SER A 2 -6.71 -0.70 -19.71
CA SER A 2 -6.01 0.52 -19.31
C SER A 2 -6.45 0.98 -17.91
N LEU A 3 -5.70 1.93 -17.34
CA LEU A 3 -6.09 2.59 -16.09
C LEU A 3 -7.48 3.25 -16.23
N SER A 4 -7.73 3.90 -17.37
CA SER A 4 -9.01 4.52 -17.67
C SER A 4 -10.16 3.51 -17.65
N ASP A 5 -9.96 2.33 -18.24
CA ASP A 5 -10.96 1.26 -18.25
C ASP A 5 -11.27 0.79 -16.84
N ILE A 6 -10.27 0.61 -16.01
CA ILE A 6 -10.44 0.19 -14.61
C ILE A 6 -11.23 1.24 -13.82
N LYS A 7 -10.85 2.51 -13.95
CA LYS A 7 -11.55 3.61 -13.27
C LYS A 7 -13.01 3.73 -13.71
N SER A 8 -13.27 3.53 -14.99
CA SER A 8 -14.64 3.51 -15.52
C SER A 8 -15.46 2.38 -14.90
N ARG A 9 -14.90 1.19 -14.79
CA ARG A 9 -15.57 0.05 -14.17
C ARG A 9 -15.86 0.27 -12.68
N ILE A 10 -14.95 0.94 -11.98
CA ILE A 10 -15.16 1.31 -10.57
C ILE A 10 -16.33 2.28 -10.47
N ALA A 11 -16.36 3.32 -11.30
CA ALA A 11 -17.45 4.29 -11.33
C ALA A 11 -18.80 3.64 -11.62
N ASP A 12 -18.84 2.72 -12.58
CA ASP A 12 -20.06 1.97 -12.92
C ASP A 12 -20.54 1.12 -11.73
N ALA A 13 -19.62 0.47 -11.03
CA ALA A 13 -19.96 -0.32 -9.85
C ALA A 13 -20.47 0.56 -8.70
N GLU A 14 -19.84 1.71 -8.47
CA GLU A 14 -20.29 2.68 -7.46
C GLU A 14 -21.72 3.10 -7.74
N ALA A 15 -22.03 3.45 -9.01
CA ALA A 15 -23.38 3.83 -9.42
C ALA A 15 -24.37 2.68 -9.25
N LYS A 16 -24.00 1.48 -9.68
CA LYS A 16 -24.84 0.28 -9.60
C LYS A 16 -25.26 -0.06 -8.16
N TYR A 17 -24.34 0.11 -7.21
CA TYR A 17 -24.57 -0.24 -5.81
C TYR A 17 -24.86 0.98 -4.93
N SER A 18 -25.25 2.10 -5.53
CA SER A 18 -25.63 3.34 -4.84
C SER A 18 -24.56 3.85 -3.89
N LYS A 19 -23.30 3.72 -4.28
CA LYS A 19 -22.17 4.29 -3.56
C LYS A 19 -21.86 5.68 -4.11
N PRO A 20 -21.38 6.60 -3.27
CA PRO A 20 -20.97 7.92 -3.76
C PRO A 20 -19.85 7.80 -4.80
N LEU A 21 -19.87 8.67 -5.81
CA LEU A 21 -18.81 8.73 -6.81
C LEU A 21 -17.47 9.01 -6.11
N ASN A 22 -16.43 8.28 -6.53
CA ASN A 22 -15.06 8.37 -5.95
C ASN A 22 -14.96 7.91 -4.49
N SER A 23 -15.94 7.16 -3.98
CA SER A 23 -15.86 6.56 -2.65
C SER A 23 -14.91 5.37 -2.58
N THR A 24 -14.54 4.81 -3.73
CA THR A 24 -13.61 3.68 -3.86
C THR A 24 -12.26 4.18 -4.36
N SER A 25 -11.19 3.87 -3.64
CA SER A 25 -9.83 4.22 -4.06
C SER A 25 -9.16 3.04 -4.74
N LEU A 26 -8.50 3.31 -5.87
CA LEU A 26 -7.72 2.32 -6.60
C LEU A 26 -6.26 2.40 -6.18
N ILE A 27 -5.70 1.28 -5.73
CA ILE A 27 -4.27 1.14 -5.47
C ILE A 27 -3.66 0.35 -6.63
N ALA A 28 -2.75 0.97 -7.38
CA ALA A 28 -2.02 0.30 -8.45
C ALA A 28 -0.82 -0.45 -7.86
N VAL A 29 -0.80 -1.77 -8.01
CA VAL A 29 0.31 -2.58 -7.50
C VAL A 29 1.45 -2.58 -8.51
N SER A 30 2.60 -2.05 -8.10
CA SER A 30 3.76 -1.82 -8.97
C SER A 30 4.98 -2.69 -8.64
N LYS A 31 4.80 -3.68 -7.78
CA LYS A 31 5.89 -4.59 -7.42
C LYS A 31 6.48 -5.28 -8.66
N LEU A 32 7.80 -5.34 -8.72
CA LEU A 32 8.55 -6.05 -9.77
C LEU A 32 8.23 -5.55 -11.19
N GLN A 33 7.64 -4.37 -11.32
CA GLN A 33 7.34 -3.80 -12.64
C GLN A 33 8.47 -2.91 -13.13
N PRO A 34 8.74 -2.91 -14.46
CA PRO A 34 9.70 -1.98 -15.03
C PRO A 34 9.30 -0.53 -14.75
N ASN A 35 10.30 0.32 -14.50
CA ASN A 35 10.05 1.73 -14.18
C ASN A 35 9.21 2.45 -15.23
N GLU A 36 9.44 2.15 -16.52
CA GLU A 36 8.68 2.73 -17.61
C GLU A 36 7.18 2.48 -17.48
N ARG A 37 6.78 1.27 -17.10
CA ARG A 37 5.36 0.94 -16.92
C ARG A 37 4.74 1.72 -15.76
N VAL A 38 5.49 1.87 -14.67
CA VAL A 38 5.02 2.63 -13.50
C VAL A 38 4.90 4.11 -13.84
N LEU A 39 5.90 4.66 -14.53
CA LEU A 39 5.88 6.06 -14.96
C LEU A 39 4.71 6.37 -15.88
N ASN A 40 4.38 5.46 -16.80
CA ASN A 40 3.21 5.64 -17.68
C ASN A 40 1.91 5.77 -16.87
N VAL A 41 1.76 5.00 -15.81
CA VAL A 41 0.59 5.05 -14.95
C VAL A 41 0.58 6.32 -14.08
N LEU A 42 1.75 6.74 -13.59
CA LEU A 42 1.91 8.03 -12.91
C LEU A 42 1.54 9.21 -13.82
N ASP A 43 2.01 9.20 -15.07
CA ASP A 43 1.73 10.24 -16.06
C ASP A 43 0.23 10.25 -16.42
N ALA A 44 -0.44 9.13 -16.33
CA ALA A 44 -1.89 9.04 -16.52
C ALA A 44 -2.71 9.54 -15.32
N GLY A 45 -2.04 9.97 -14.24
CA GLY A 45 -2.69 10.61 -13.08
C GLY A 45 -2.91 9.73 -11.86
N GLN A 46 -2.48 8.47 -11.88
CA GLN A 46 -2.58 7.60 -10.70
C GLN A 46 -1.63 8.09 -9.62
N ARG A 47 -2.10 8.12 -8.36
CA ARG A 47 -1.32 8.63 -7.22
C ARG A 47 -1.25 7.68 -6.04
N GLU A 48 -2.01 6.58 -6.03
CA GLU A 48 -1.93 5.57 -4.98
C GLU A 48 -1.34 4.29 -5.56
N PHE A 49 -0.24 3.84 -4.96
CA PHE A 49 0.52 2.68 -5.43
C PHE A 49 0.80 1.72 -4.28
N GLY A 50 0.87 0.44 -4.59
CA GLY A 50 1.19 -0.61 -3.64
C GLY A 50 2.46 -1.35 -4.00
N GLU A 51 3.27 -1.62 -2.99
CA GLU A 51 4.52 -2.36 -3.11
C GLU A 51 4.56 -3.50 -2.10
N ASN A 52 5.30 -4.54 -2.43
CA ASN A 52 5.47 -5.70 -1.55
C ASN A 52 6.81 -5.73 -0.83
N TYR A 53 7.81 -5.00 -1.34
CA TYR A 53 9.18 -5.07 -0.85
C TYR A 53 9.70 -3.68 -0.52
N VAL A 54 10.12 -3.50 0.74
CA VAL A 54 10.63 -2.20 1.23
C VAL A 54 11.83 -1.74 0.42
N GLN A 55 12.79 -2.63 0.14
CA GLN A 55 14.00 -2.25 -0.58
C GLN A 55 13.74 -1.84 -2.02
N GLU A 56 12.89 -2.56 -2.73
CA GLU A 56 12.48 -2.18 -4.08
C GLU A 56 11.83 -0.80 -4.08
N ALA A 57 10.90 -0.58 -3.16
CA ALA A 57 10.22 0.71 -3.05
C ALA A 57 11.20 1.84 -2.70
N ALA A 58 12.12 1.60 -1.79
CA ALA A 58 13.11 2.60 -1.36
C ALA A 58 14.07 3.00 -2.49
N SER A 59 14.29 2.12 -3.46
CA SER A 59 15.20 2.40 -4.58
C SER A 59 14.60 3.33 -5.64
N LYS A 60 13.29 3.45 -5.71
CA LYS A 60 12.61 4.19 -6.80
C LYS A 60 11.65 5.28 -6.34
N TRP A 61 10.86 5.06 -5.29
CA TRP A 61 9.80 5.99 -4.91
C TRP A 61 10.26 7.34 -4.36
N PRO A 62 11.38 7.49 -3.64
CA PRO A 62 11.83 8.82 -3.22
C PRO A 62 12.03 9.79 -4.38
N THR A 63 12.65 9.34 -5.49
CA THR A 63 12.82 10.15 -6.69
C THR A 63 11.49 10.52 -7.32
N TRP A 64 10.56 9.56 -7.42
CA TRP A 64 9.26 9.84 -8.00
C TRP A 64 8.42 10.78 -7.14
N ARG A 65 8.56 10.74 -5.80
CA ARG A 65 7.89 11.70 -4.92
C ARG A 65 8.33 13.14 -5.18
N GLU A 66 9.55 13.36 -5.60
CA GLU A 66 10.03 14.69 -5.95
C GLU A 66 9.36 15.23 -7.23
N ASN A 67 9.02 14.34 -8.16
CA ASN A 67 8.49 14.69 -9.47
C ASN A 67 6.96 14.65 -9.55
N TYR A 68 6.30 13.91 -8.69
CA TYR A 68 4.85 13.75 -8.68
C TYR A 68 4.28 14.12 -7.31
N SER A 69 3.36 15.08 -7.27
CA SER A 69 2.72 15.50 -6.03
C SER A 69 1.63 14.54 -5.59
N LYS A 70 1.31 14.56 -4.29
CA LYS A 70 0.18 13.83 -3.69
C LYS A 70 0.28 12.31 -3.80
N LEU A 71 1.48 11.77 -3.94
CA LEU A 71 1.69 10.32 -3.95
C LEU A 71 1.35 9.72 -2.59
N LYS A 72 0.61 8.61 -2.62
CA LYS A 72 0.40 7.75 -1.46
C LYS A 72 0.94 6.37 -1.78
N LEU A 73 1.79 5.87 -0.91
CA LEU A 73 2.46 4.60 -1.09
C LEU A 73 2.01 3.63 0.00
N HIS A 74 1.55 2.45 -0.42
CA HIS A 74 1.02 1.42 0.46
C HIS A 74 1.95 0.21 0.50
N MET A 75 2.32 -0.21 1.69
CA MET A 75 3.04 -1.47 1.90
C MET A 75 2.02 -2.59 2.01
N LEU A 76 2.01 -3.49 1.03
CA LEU A 76 1.04 -4.59 0.93
C LEU A 76 1.64 -5.94 1.35
N GLY A 77 2.94 -6.11 1.15
CA GLY A 77 3.62 -7.36 1.45
C GLY A 77 3.97 -7.54 2.91
N PRO A 78 4.39 -8.76 3.28
CA PRO A 78 4.82 -9.05 4.66
C PRO A 78 5.97 -8.12 5.08
N LEU A 79 5.88 -7.61 6.31
CA LEU A 79 6.86 -6.67 6.86
C LEU A 79 7.65 -7.31 8.00
N GLN A 80 8.95 -7.45 7.80
CA GLN A 80 9.87 -7.87 8.84
C GLN A 80 10.10 -6.74 9.84
N THR A 81 10.24 -7.08 11.12
CA THR A 81 10.44 -6.08 12.18
C THR A 81 11.70 -5.23 11.96
N ASN A 82 12.77 -5.83 11.44
CA ASN A 82 14.02 -5.11 11.14
C ASN A 82 13.91 -4.15 9.94
N LYS A 83 12.84 -4.21 9.18
CA LYS A 83 12.53 -3.29 8.08
C LYS A 83 11.46 -2.26 8.45
N ALA A 84 10.89 -2.36 9.65
CA ALA A 84 9.75 -1.53 10.04
C ALA A 84 10.08 -0.03 10.05
N ARG A 85 11.25 0.36 10.55
CA ARG A 85 11.66 1.77 10.53
C ARG A 85 11.68 2.34 9.11
N GLN A 86 12.35 1.66 8.20
CA GLN A 86 12.45 2.09 6.81
C GLN A 86 11.07 2.16 6.15
N ALA A 87 10.21 1.17 6.42
CA ALA A 87 8.85 1.16 5.91
C ALA A 87 8.03 2.34 6.44
N MET A 88 8.12 2.64 7.73
CA MET A 88 7.38 3.75 8.33
C MET A 88 7.81 5.12 7.80
N GLU A 89 9.08 5.27 7.43
CA GLU A 89 9.57 6.49 6.82
C GLU A 89 9.14 6.65 5.36
N LEU A 90 8.96 5.54 4.65
CA LEU A 90 8.69 5.54 3.22
C LEU A 90 7.19 5.47 2.88
N PHE A 91 6.44 4.62 3.58
CA PHE A 91 5.05 4.33 3.26
C PHE A 91 4.06 5.20 4.04
N ASP A 92 2.97 5.55 3.37
CA ASP A 92 1.84 6.28 3.98
C ASP A 92 0.86 5.33 4.67
N CYS A 93 0.85 4.06 4.26
CA CYS A 93 -0.04 3.04 4.80
C CYS A 93 0.65 1.69 4.80
N ILE A 94 0.45 0.91 5.85
CA ILE A 94 0.93 -0.47 5.97
C ILE A 94 -0.27 -1.38 6.18
N HIS A 95 -0.46 -2.36 5.28
CA HIS A 95 -1.61 -3.25 5.26
C HIS A 95 -1.33 -4.63 5.89
N SER A 96 -0.10 -4.87 6.34
CA SER A 96 0.38 -6.19 6.72
C SER A 96 0.67 -6.34 8.21
N LEU A 97 -0.01 -5.57 9.04
CA LEU A 97 0.11 -5.73 10.49
C LEU A 97 -0.63 -7.01 10.91
N ASP A 98 0.13 -8.03 11.27
CA ASP A 98 -0.42 -9.36 11.48
C ASP A 98 0.09 -10.08 12.73
N ARG A 99 0.86 -9.41 13.60
CA ARG A 99 1.39 -10.05 14.80
C ARG A 99 1.78 -9.03 15.88
N PRO A 100 1.70 -9.43 17.17
CA PRO A 100 2.01 -8.53 18.29
C PRO A 100 3.42 -7.96 18.26
N LYS A 101 4.43 -8.74 17.85
CA LYS A 101 5.82 -8.28 17.80
C LYS A 101 5.96 -7.10 16.83
N LEU A 102 5.35 -7.18 15.66
CA LEU A 102 5.37 -6.09 14.69
C LEU A 102 4.63 -4.86 15.23
N ALA A 103 3.47 -5.05 15.85
CA ALA A 103 2.71 -3.97 16.45
C ALA A 103 3.51 -3.22 17.53
N LYS A 104 4.20 -3.93 18.40
CA LYS A 104 5.05 -3.34 19.43
C LYS A 104 6.22 -2.56 18.82
N THR A 105 6.85 -3.12 17.80
CA THR A 105 7.95 -2.46 17.09
C THR A 105 7.47 -1.17 16.43
N ILE A 106 6.32 -1.20 15.75
CA ILE A 106 5.74 -0.01 15.12
C ILE A 106 5.38 1.04 16.17
N ALA A 107 4.79 0.65 17.29
CA ALA A 107 4.43 1.58 18.36
C ALA A 107 5.67 2.29 18.93
N ARG A 108 6.75 1.56 19.18
CA ARG A 108 8.01 2.12 19.64
C ARG A 108 8.59 3.10 18.61
N LEU A 109 8.63 2.68 17.35
CA LEU A 109 9.16 3.51 16.27
C LEU A 109 8.31 4.76 16.03
N ALA A 110 7.01 4.68 16.19
CA ALA A 110 6.13 5.85 16.08
C ALA A 110 6.48 6.92 17.14
N GLN A 111 6.81 6.50 18.35
CA GLN A 111 7.29 7.41 19.40
C GLN A 111 8.63 8.06 19.00
N GLU A 112 9.55 7.27 18.49
CA GLU A 112 10.86 7.78 18.08
C GLU A 112 10.80 8.72 16.88
N LEU A 113 9.98 8.38 15.88
CA LEU A 113 9.87 9.13 14.62
C LEU A 113 8.91 10.32 14.71
N GLY A 114 8.04 10.36 15.71
CA GLY A 114 7.02 11.39 15.84
C GLY A 114 5.90 11.30 14.80
N LYS A 115 5.79 10.16 14.11
CA LYS A 115 4.75 9.92 13.10
C LYS A 115 4.47 8.43 12.98
N CYS A 116 3.27 8.11 12.51
CA CYS A 116 2.89 6.73 12.21
C CYS A 116 2.05 6.69 10.93
N PRO A 117 2.37 5.83 9.97
CA PRO A 117 1.50 5.62 8.82
C PRO A 117 0.17 5.02 9.25
N LYS A 118 -0.83 5.06 8.37
CA LYS A 118 -2.06 4.30 8.58
C LYS A 118 -1.73 2.82 8.65
N LEU A 119 -2.40 2.10 9.55
CA LEU A 119 -2.17 0.68 9.76
C LEU A 119 -3.47 -0.08 9.56
N PHE A 120 -3.39 -1.19 8.82
CA PHE A 120 -4.47 -2.17 8.72
C PHE A 120 -3.99 -3.51 9.26
N ILE A 121 -4.84 -4.15 10.05
CA ILE A 121 -4.58 -5.51 10.53
C ILE A 121 -4.92 -6.47 9.40
N GLN A 122 -3.92 -7.28 9.01
CA GLN A 122 -4.12 -8.33 8.03
C GLN A 122 -4.69 -9.57 8.71
N VAL A 123 -5.82 -10.05 8.21
CA VAL A 123 -6.53 -11.22 8.74
C VAL A 123 -6.51 -12.34 7.71
N ASN A 124 -6.14 -13.55 8.14
CA ASN A 124 -6.21 -14.75 7.32
C ASN A 124 -7.57 -15.40 7.51
N THR A 125 -8.56 -14.94 6.76
CA THR A 125 -9.97 -15.36 6.92
C THR A 125 -10.22 -16.82 6.55
N GLY A 126 -9.44 -17.36 5.62
CA GLY A 126 -9.56 -18.76 5.17
C GLY A 126 -8.71 -19.74 5.98
N ALA A 127 -7.97 -19.27 6.98
CA ALA A 127 -7.05 -20.08 7.78
C ALA A 127 -6.09 -20.93 6.95
N GLU A 128 -5.62 -20.39 5.83
CA GLU A 128 -4.66 -21.07 4.95
C GLU A 128 -3.26 -20.95 5.53
N VAL A 129 -2.60 -22.11 5.74
CA VAL A 129 -1.30 -22.21 6.43
C VAL A 129 -0.21 -21.40 5.72
N GLN A 130 -0.23 -21.34 4.38
CA GLN A 130 0.78 -20.66 3.57
C GLN A 130 0.59 -19.14 3.50
N LYS A 131 -0.50 -18.60 4.01
CA LYS A 131 -0.80 -17.16 3.96
C LYS A 131 -0.48 -16.46 5.28
N ALA A 132 0.00 -15.22 5.16
CA ALA A 132 0.16 -14.31 6.30
C ALA A 132 -1.21 -13.85 6.81
N GLY A 133 -1.20 -13.19 7.97
CA GLY A 133 -2.40 -12.67 8.59
C GLY A 133 -2.74 -13.38 9.90
N ILE A 134 -3.38 -12.66 10.82
CA ILE A 134 -3.84 -13.27 12.05
C ILE A 134 -5.04 -14.18 11.79
N LEU A 135 -5.16 -15.22 12.58
CA LEU A 135 -6.29 -16.13 12.49
C LEU A 135 -7.49 -15.57 13.26
N VAL A 136 -8.68 -15.80 12.70
CA VAL A 136 -9.93 -15.50 13.41
C VAL A 136 -10.22 -16.65 14.34
N LYS A 137 -10.43 -16.36 15.62
CA LYS A 137 -10.81 -17.37 16.63
C LYS A 137 -12.32 -17.41 16.81
#